data_9b43f192ceacdf6effcd745d06403556
#
_entry.id   9b43f192ceacdf6effcd745d06403556
#
_cell.length_a   1.000
_cell.length_b   1.000
_cell.length_c   1.000
_cell.angle_alpha   90.00
_cell.angle_beta   90.00
_cell.angle_gamma   90.00
#
_symmetry.space_group_name_H-M   'P 1'
#
loop_
_entity.id
_entity.type
_entity.pdbx_description
1 polymer ?
#
loop_
_entity_poly.entity_id
_entity_poly.type
_entity_poly.pdbx_seq_one_letter_code
_entity_poly.pdbx_strand_id
1 'polypeptide(L)'
;LMDILQALGTDLKDFFNEEPEEQIVFKESDYFEKLDEEYGNKTEWIIPNAQKNIMEPIRLTLAPGGSTYPDNPHEGEEFGYILSGSITIHIGKKSYRAKKGESFYFTPKSTHYISASKKTGASLIWVSSPPSF
;
A
#
# COMPACT_ATOMS: atom_id res chain seq x y z
N LEU A 1 36.46 1.41 23.46
CA LEU A 1 35.31 0.58 23.38
C LEU A 1 35.42 -0.46 22.30
N MET A 2 35.69 0.00 21.15
CA MET A 2 35.80 -0.87 20.01
C MET A 2 36.85 -1.92 20.20
N ASP A 3 37.77 -1.65 21.01
CA ASP A 3 38.86 -2.51 21.14
C ASP A 3 38.75 -3.52 22.23
N ILE A 4 37.98 -3.20 23.19
CA ILE A 4 37.62 -4.16 24.15
C ILE A 4 37.20 -5.31 23.39
N LEU A 5 36.81 -4.92 22.31
CA LEU A 5 36.34 -5.72 21.39
C LEU A 5 37.30 -6.30 20.56
N GLN A 6 38.49 -6.13 20.68
CA GLN A 6 39.29 -6.87 19.79
C GLN A 6 39.34 -8.26 20.25
N ALA A 7 39.28 -8.44 21.35
CA ALA A 7 39.06 -9.66 21.85
C ALA A 7 37.64 -10.01 21.94
N LEU A 8 36.93 -9.06 22.24
CA LEU A 8 35.60 -9.03 22.11
C LEU A 8 35.37 -8.33 20.82
N GLY A 9 36.49 -7.92 20.24
CA GLY A 9 36.44 -6.96 19.26
C GLY A 9 35.42 -7.14 18.19
N THR A 10 35.26 -8.28 17.62
CA THR A 10 34.29 -8.51 16.59
C THR A 10 32.88 -8.34 17.15
N ASP A 11 32.62 -8.93 18.29
CA ASP A 11 31.29 -8.89 18.88
C ASP A 11 30.85 -7.48 19.19
N LEU A 12 31.78 -6.67 19.69
CA LEU A 12 31.42 -5.35 20.08
C LEU A 12 31.31 -4.46 18.89
N LYS A 13 32.13 -4.69 17.91
CA LYS A 13 32.07 -3.97 16.67
C LYS A 13 30.71 -4.28 16.04
N ASP A 14 30.32 -5.54 16.03
CA ASP A 14 29.04 -5.91 15.48
C ASP A 14 27.89 -5.29 16.27
N PHE A 15 28.00 -5.24 17.58
CA PHE A 15 26.98 -4.64 18.41
C PHE A 15 26.77 -3.15 18.10
N PHE A 16 27.84 -2.40 17.87
CA PHE A 16 27.75 -0.98 17.60
C PHE A 16 27.54 -0.62 16.16
N ASN A 17 27.94 -1.48 15.25
CA ASN A 17 27.74 -1.26 13.82
C ASN A 17 26.55 -2.02 13.27
N GLU A 18 26.01 -2.94 14.05
CA GLU A 18 24.87 -3.71 13.65
C GLU A 18 23.63 -2.83 13.71
N GLU A 19 23.03 -2.61 12.59
CA GLU A 19 21.73 -1.98 12.54
C GLU A 19 20.69 -3.02 12.96
N PRO A 20 19.57 -2.57 13.53
CA PRO A 20 18.48 -3.49 13.83
C PRO A 20 18.13 -4.26 12.55
N GLU A 21 17.98 -5.55 12.70
CA GLU A 21 17.60 -6.37 11.57
C GLU A 21 16.27 -5.88 11.00
N GLU A 22 16.25 -5.61 9.70
CA GLU A 22 15.03 -5.18 9.05
C GLU A 22 14.05 -6.34 8.97
N GLN A 23 12.82 -6.07 9.29
CA GLN A 23 11.76 -7.02 9.08
C GLN A 23 11.48 -7.07 7.58
N ILE A 24 11.55 -8.26 6.99
CA ILE A 24 11.37 -8.45 5.55
C ILE A 24 10.00 -9.05 5.25
N VAL A 25 9.52 -9.95 6.11
CA VAL A 25 8.23 -10.61 5.91
C VAL A 25 7.24 -10.11 6.95
N PHE A 26 6.05 -9.75 6.48
CA PHE A 26 4.97 -9.23 7.30
C PHE A 26 3.78 -10.16 7.21
N LYS A 27 3.14 -10.40 8.35
CA LYS A 27 1.98 -11.30 8.45
C LYS A 27 0.73 -10.49 8.76
N GLU A 28 -0.42 -11.11 8.65
CA GLU A 28 -1.68 -10.43 8.95
C GLU A 28 -1.70 -9.79 10.34
N SER A 29 -1.05 -10.41 11.31
CA SER A 29 -0.97 -9.85 12.67
C SER A 29 -0.16 -8.55 12.73
N ASP A 30 0.65 -8.27 11.71
CA ASP A 30 1.44 -7.05 11.63
C ASP A 30 0.69 -5.92 10.93
N TYR A 31 -0.38 -6.24 10.20
CA TYR A 31 -1.07 -5.28 9.36
C TYR A 31 -1.88 -4.29 10.19
N PHE A 32 -1.89 -3.06 9.72
CA PHE A 32 -2.75 -2.02 10.28
C PHE A 32 -3.96 -1.88 9.37
N GLU A 33 -5.16 -1.83 9.93
CA GLU A 33 -6.37 -1.74 9.12
C GLU A 33 -7.25 -0.56 9.52
N LYS A 34 -7.93 -0.01 8.54
CA LYS A 34 -8.89 1.05 8.74
C LYS A 34 -10.14 0.77 7.94
N LEU A 35 -11.28 0.81 8.60
CA LEU A 35 -12.59 0.66 7.97
C LEU A 35 -13.20 2.04 7.72
N ASP A 36 -13.80 2.19 6.56
CA ASP A 36 -14.59 3.36 6.21
C ASP A 36 -15.97 2.85 5.79
N GLU A 37 -16.92 2.92 6.72
CA GLU A 37 -18.25 2.42 6.46
C GLU A 37 -19.05 3.32 5.51
N GLU A 38 -18.75 4.60 5.50
CA GLU A 38 -19.44 5.55 4.62
C GLU A 38 -19.16 5.26 3.17
N TYR A 39 -17.90 5.02 2.83
CA TYR A 39 -17.50 4.70 1.46
C TYR A 39 -17.52 3.21 1.16
N GLY A 40 -17.63 2.37 2.19
CA GLY A 40 -17.68 0.91 2.01
C GLY A 40 -16.34 0.34 1.63
N ASN A 41 -15.28 0.72 2.33
CA ASN A 41 -13.95 0.19 2.06
C ASN A 41 -13.21 -0.19 3.34
N LYS A 42 -12.25 -1.09 3.20
CA LYS A 42 -11.29 -1.46 4.22
C LYS A 42 -9.90 -1.34 3.63
N THR A 43 -9.06 -0.55 4.25
CA THR A 43 -7.67 -0.41 3.87
C THR A 43 -6.79 -1.16 4.86
N GLU A 44 -5.91 -2.00 4.36
CA GLU A 44 -4.93 -2.70 5.19
C GLU A 44 -3.53 -2.29 4.74
N TRP A 45 -2.75 -1.75 5.66
CA TRP A 45 -1.35 -1.47 5.39
C TRP A 45 -0.57 -2.75 5.60
N ILE A 46 -0.28 -3.44 4.50
CA ILE A 46 0.42 -4.72 4.52
C ILE A 46 1.92 -4.57 4.72
N ILE A 47 2.42 -3.35 4.59
CA ILE A 47 3.75 -2.94 5.03
C ILE A 47 3.55 -1.79 6.00
N PRO A 48 3.51 -2.08 7.31
CA PRO A 48 3.28 -1.05 8.32
C PRO A 48 4.39 0.00 8.32
N ASN A 49 4.03 1.24 8.64
CA ASN A 49 4.95 2.38 8.68
C ASN A 49 5.62 2.68 7.35
N ALA A 50 4.95 2.35 6.26
CA ALA A 50 5.50 2.55 4.91
C ALA A 50 5.71 4.02 4.55
N GLN A 51 5.21 4.97 5.34
CA GLN A 51 5.43 6.40 5.12
C GLN A 51 6.91 6.76 5.08
N LYS A 52 7.77 5.93 5.65
CA LYS A 52 9.22 6.11 5.63
C LYS A 52 9.87 5.50 4.40
N ASN A 53 9.12 4.76 3.62
CA ASN A 53 9.64 4.03 2.47
C ASN A 53 9.42 4.82 1.19
N ILE A 54 10.00 4.33 0.11
CA ILE A 54 9.81 4.94 -1.21
C ILE A 54 8.42 4.63 -1.74
N MET A 55 7.87 3.47 -1.40
CA MET A 55 6.53 3.08 -1.84
C MET A 55 5.69 2.59 -0.67
N GLU A 56 4.40 2.74 -0.82
CA GLU A 56 3.43 2.34 0.19
C GLU A 56 2.41 1.38 -0.42
N PRO A 57 2.54 0.08 -0.16
CA PRO A 57 1.54 -0.90 -0.62
C PRO A 57 0.40 -1.02 0.39
N ILE A 58 -0.80 -1.14 -0.12
CA ILE A 58 -1.98 -1.46 0.69
C ILE A 58 -2.77 -2.58 0.04
N ARG A 59 -3.54 -3.29 0.85
CA ARG A 59 -4.61 -4.16 0.34
C ARG A 59 -5.92 -3.44 0.61
N LEU A 60 -6.64 -3.16 -0.47
CA LEU A 60 -7.91 -2.47 -0.40
C LEU A 60 -9.02 -3.47 -0.67
N THR A 61 -10.02 -3.49 0.19
CA THR A 61 -11.23 -4.30 0.00
C THR A 61 -12.41 -3.33 -0.11
N LEU A 62 -13.17 -3.49 -1.19
CA LEU A 62 -14.34 -2.66 -1.45
C LEU A 62 -15.59 -3.53 -1.37
N ALA A 63 -16.56 -3.09 -0.59
CA ALA A 63 -17.87 -3.70 -0.59
C ALA A 63 -18.54 -3.51 -1.95
N PRO A 64 -19.56 -4.29 -2.31
CA PRO A 64 -20.29 -4.04 -3.54
C PRO A 64 -20.76 -2.58 -3.61
N GLY A 65 -20.36 -1.88 -4.66
CA GLY A 65 -20.65 -0.46 -4.83
C GLY A 65 -19.80 0.47 -3.97
N GLY A 66 -18.90 -0.07 -3.19
CA GLY A 66 -18.01 0.73 -2.36
C GLY A 66 -16.98 1.49 -3.18
N SER A 67 -16.35 2.47 -2.57
CA SER A 67 -15.36 3.30 -3.25
C SER A 67 -14.33 3.83 -2.26
N THR A 68 -13.28 4.43 -2.82
CA THR A 68 -12.33 5.20 -2.01
C THR A 68 -12.75 6.67 -2.03
N TYR A 69 -12.28 7.43 -1.06
CA TYR A 69 -12.44 8.88 -1.06
C TYR A 69 -11.61 9.46 -2.20
N PRO A 70 -12.14 10.43 -2.94
CA PRO A 70 -11.37 11.04 -4.03
C PRO A 70 -10.10 11.71 -3.53
N ASP A 71 -8.98 11.35 -4.13
CA ASP A 71 -7.68 11.94 -3.81
C ASP A 71 -7.35 13.08 -4.75
N ASN A 72 -6.71 14.09 -4.19
CA ASN A 72 -6.21 15.21 -4.98
C ASN A 72 -5.01 14.76 -5.83
N PRO A 73 -4.71 15.50 -6.91
CA PRO A 73 -3.51 15.24 -7.69
C PRO A 73 -2.27 15.33 -6.81
N HIS A 74 -1.29 14.47 -7.07
CA HIS A 74 -0.02 14.51 -6.36
C HIS A 74 1.07 13.94 -7.25
N GLU A 75 2.32 14.16 -6.86
CA GLU A 75 3.46 13.63 -7.60
C GLU A 75 3.58 12.13 -7.37
N GLY A 76 4.28 11.47 -8.29
CA GLY A 76 4.61 10.07 -8.17
C GLY A 76 3.86 9.19 -9.13
N GLU A 77 3.76 7.94 -8.75
CA GLU A 77 3.16 6.90 -9.56
C GLU A 77 2.29 6.00 -8.70
N GLU A 78 1.28 5.40 -9.30
CA GLU A 78 0.43 4.44 -8.63
C GLU A 78 0.27 3.18 -9.48
N PHE A 79 0.30 2.05 -8.83
CA PHE A 79 0.16 0.75 -9.45
C PHE A 79 -0.86 -0.06 -8.65
N GLY A 80 -1.67 -0.86 -9.34
CA GLY A 80 -2.57 -1.78 -8.66
C GLY A 80 -2.72 -3.08 -9.39
N TYR A 81 -3.10 -4.10 -8.63
CA TYR A 81 -3.37 -5.43 -9.17
C TYR A 81 -4.64 -5.97 -8.52
N ILE A 82 -5.61 -6.36 -9.33
CA ILE A 82 -6.92 -6.76 -8.85
C ILE A 82 -6.90 -8.24 -8.45
N LEU A 83 -7.15 -8.50 -7.18
CA LEU A 83 -7.16 -9.85 -6.61
C LEU A 83 -8.50 -10.54 -6.82
N SER A 84 -9.59 -9.79 -6.73
CA SER A 84 -10.94 -10.34 -6.90
C SER A 84 -11.92 -9.25 -7.30
N GLY A 85 -13.00 -9.65 -7.96
CA GLY A 85 -14.04 -8.73 -8.37
C GLY A 85 -13.63 -7.84 -9.52
N SER A 86 -14.28 -6.69 -9.63
CA SER A 86 -13.97 -5.70 -10.65
C SER A 86 -14.12 -4.29 -10.10
N ILE A 87 -13.31 -3.40 -10.65
CA ILE A 87 -13.24 -2.00 -10.23
C ILE A 87 -13.35 -1.08 -11.44
N THR A 88 -13.66 0.17 -11.14
CA THR A 88 -13.51 1.28 -12.08
C THR A 88 -12.54 2.26 -11.45
N ILE A 89 -11.50 2.62 -12.21
CA ILE A 89 -10.54 3.63 -11.79
C ILE A 89 -10.99 4.94 -12.44
N HIS A 90 -11.27 5.93 -11.59
CA HIS A 90 -11.72 7.25 -12.05
C HIS A 90 -10.53 8.20 -11.98
N ILE A 91 -10.13 8.77 -13.09
CA ILE A 91 -9.01 9.71 -13.19
C ILE A 91 -9.51 10.95 -13.94
N GLY A 92 -9.75 12.03 -13.18
CA GLY A 92 -10.37 13.21 -13.75
C GLY A 92 -11.74 12.88 -14.31
N LYS A 93 -11.92 13.14 -15.59
CA LYS A 93 -13.19 12.86 -16.27
C LYS A 93 -13.23 11.50 -16.95
N LYS A 94 -12.14 10.74 -16.88
CA LYS A 94 -12.05 9.44 -17.54
C LYS A 94 -12.23 8.31 -16.55
N SER A 95 -12.72 7.18 -17.04
CA SER A 95 -12.94 5.99 -16.24
C SER A 95 -12.40 4.77 -16.97
N TYR A 96 -11.81 3.87 -16.19
CA TYR A 96 -11.17 2.66 -16.73
C TYR A 96 -11.63 1.48 -15.90
N ARG A 97 -12.01 0.40 -16.55
CA ARG A 97 -12.46 -0.82 -15.84
C ARG A 97 -11.33 -1.83 -15.78
N ALA A 98 -11.22 -2.49 -14.65
CA ALA A 98 -10.27 -3.58 -14.45
C ALA A 98 -10.90 -4.66 -13.57
N LYS A 99 -10.57 -5.91 -13.87
CA LYS A 99 -11.13 -7.06 -13.15
C LYS A 99 -10.02 -7.98 -12.67
N LYS A 100 -10.38 -9.01 -11.92
CA LYS A 100 -9.45 -9.98 -11.37
C LYS A 100 -8.37 -10.37 -12.38
N GLY A 101 -7.12 -10.29 -11.94
CA GLY A 101 -5.96 -10.66 -12.76
C GLY A 101 -5.42 -9.53 -13.62
N GLU A 102 -6.11 -8.40 -13.64
CA GLU A 102 -5.64 -7.24 -14.40
C GLU A 102 -4.97 -6.23 -13.48
N SER A 103 -4.16 -5.38 -14.07
CA SER A 103 -3.40 -4.37 -13.33
C SER A 103 -3.62 -2.99 -13.92
N PHE A 104 -3.33 -1.96 -13.13
CA PHE A 104 -3.37 -0.59 -13.60
C PHE A 104 -2.11 0.16 -13.16
N TYR A 105 -1.80 1.21 -13.88
CA TYR A 105 -0.69 2.09 -13.57
C TYR A 105 -1.02 3.47 -14.09
N PHE A 106 -0.77 4.50 -13.29
CA PHE A 106 -0.94 5.87 -13.74
C PHE A 106 -0.13 6.85 -12.90
N THR A 107 0.07 8.04 -13.48
CA THR A 107 0.64 9.18 -12.77
C THR A 107 -0.53 10.04 -12.29
N PRO A 108 -0.69 10.26 -10.99
CA PRO A 108 -1.89 10.90 -10.44
C PRO A 108 -1.91 12.42 -10.65
N LYS A 109 -2.10 12.84 -11.89
CA LYS A 109 -2.14 14.27 -12.27
C LYS A 109 -3.51 14.90 -12.11
N SER A 110 -4.54 14.10 -11.87
CA SER A 110 -5.92 14.54 -11.69
C SER A 110 -6.50 13.94 -10.43
N THR A 111 -7.63 14.46 -9.98
CA THR A 111 -8.38 13.84 -8.88
C THR A 111 -8.73 12.41 -9.29
N HIS A 112 -8.55 11.49 -8.39
CA HIS A 112 -8.73 10.07 -8.70
C HIS A 112 -9.31 9.29 -7.53
N TYR A 113 -10.04 8.23 -7.86
CA TYR A 113 -10.58 7.29 -6.89
C TYR A 113 -10.94 5.98 -7.58
N ILE A 114 -11.19 4.96 -6.78
CA ILE A 114 -11.53 3.63 -7.26
C ILE A 114 -12.90 3.27 -6.68
N SER A 115 -13.76 2.69 -7.52
CA SER A 115 -15.03 2.16 -7.09
C SER A 115 -15.16 0.70 -7.51
N ALA A 116 -15.95 -0.07 -6.76
CA ALA A 116 -16.15 -1.47 -7.04
C ALA A 116 -17.49 -1.73 -7.72
N SER A 117 -17.57 -2.86 -8.41
CA SER A 117 -18.81 -3.35 -8.97
C SER A 117 -19.89 -3.46 -7.88
N LYS A 118 -21.09 -3.05 -8.22
CA LYS A 118 -22.24 -3.18 -7.31
C LYS A 118 -22.65 -4.64 -7.07
N LYS A 119 -22.18 -5.53 -7.91
CA LYS A 119 -22.52 -6.96 -7.81
C LYS A 119 -21.57 -7.72 -6.91
N THR A 120 -20.28 -7.47 -7.01
CA THR A 120 -19.28 -8.34 -6.40
C THR A 120 -18.39 -7.65 -5.37
N GLY A 121 -18.29 -6.33 -5.40
CA GLY A 121 -17.21 -5.66 -4.69
C GLY A 121 -15.87 -5.99 -5.34
N ALA A 122 -14.79 -5.80 -4.62
CA ALA A 122 -13.45 -6.08 -5.15
C ALA A 122 -12.40 -6.09 -4.05
N SER A 123 -11.28 -6.71 -4.33
CA SER A 123 -10.07 -6.55 -3.52
C SER A 123 -8.89 -6.40 -4.44
N LEU A 124 -7.92 -5.61 -4.03
CA LEU A 124 -6.75 -5.31 -4.85
C LEU A 124 -5.55 -4.94 -3.99
N ILE A 125 -4.38 -5.09 -4.58
CA ILE A 125 -3.15 -4.51 -4.04
C ILE A 125 -2.96 -3.19 -4.77
N TRP A 126 -2.71 -2.13 -4.00
CA TRP A 126 -2.52 -0.79 -4.55
C TRP A 126 -1.25 -0.20 -3.96
N VAL A 127 -0.38 0.30 -4.81
CA VAL A 127 0.92 0.83 -4.40
C VAL A 127 1.03 2.28 -4.85
N SER A 128 1.39 3.15 -3.92
CA SER A 128 1.69 4.54 -4.22
C SER A 128 3.16 4.81 -3.96
N SER A 129 3.83 5.50 -4.85
CA SER A 129 5.21 5.94 -4.69
C SER A 129 5.33 7.41 -5.13
N PRO A 130 5.63 8.34 -4.23
CA PRO A 130 5.84 8.16 -2.80
C PRO A 130 4.56 7.83 -2.04
N PRO A 131 4.66 7.48 -0.76
CA PRO A 131 3.50 7.17 0.07
C PRO A 131 2.44 8.27 0.04
N SER A 132 1.17 7.87 -0.10
CA SER A 132 0.06 8.83 -0.19
C SER A 132 -1.24 8.33 0.43
N PHE A 133 -1.23 7.13 1.01
CA PHE A 133 -2.44 6.55 1.59
C PHE A 133 -2.63 6.89 3.10
#